data_89a817e5dc341aba79f1b00be7031062
#
_entry.id   89a817e5dc341aba79f1b00be7031062
#
_cell.length_a   1.000
_cell.length_b   1.000
_cell.length_c   1.000
_cell.angle_alpha   90.00
_cell.angle_beta   90.00
_cell.angle_gamma   90.00
#
_symmetry.space_group_name_H-M   'P 1'
#
loop_
_entity.id
_entity.type
_entity.pdbx_description
1 polymer ?
#
loop_
_entity_poly.entity_id
_entity_poly.type
_entity_poly.pdbx_seq_one_letter_code
_entity_poly.pdbx_strand_id
1 'polypeptide(L)'
;MNKVILVGNLGRDAELRYTPGGAAVAKFSVATTEVWNDKGGQRQERTEWHNIDLWGKQAESLSEYLVKGKQVYVEGRLQTDEYTDKEGVKR
;
A
#
# COMPACT_ATOMS: atom_id res chain seq x y z
N MET A 1 -10.74 13.68 10.49
CA MET A 1 -10.54 12.21 10.52
C MET A 1 -9.61 11.82 9.40
N ASN A 2 -8.65 10.97 9.71
CA ASN A 2 -7.72 10.46 8.71
C ASN A 2 -7.92 8.94 8.60
N LYS A 3 -8.65 8.52 7.59
CA LYS A 3 -8.97 7.11 7.39
C LYS A 3 -8.94 6.78 5.92
N VAL A 4 -8.27 5.69 5.58
CA VAL A 4 -8.18 5.19 4.21
C VAL A 4 -8.67 3.75 4.18
N ILE A 5 -9.49 3.43 3.20
CA ILE A 5 -9.97 2.07 2.96
C ILE A 5 -9.62 1.71 1.52
N LEU A 6 -8.90 0.60 1.36
CA LEU A 6 -8.47 0.12 0.06
C LEU A 6 -8.84 -1.34 -0.11
N VAL A 7 -9.32 -1.70 -1.28
CA VAL A 7 -9.51 -3.10 -1.70
C VAL A 7 -8.73 -3.27 -2.99
N GLY A 8 -7.78 -4.17 -2.99
CA GLY A 8 -6.94 -4.37 -4.15
C GLY A 8 -6.08 -5.60 -4.02
N ASN A 9 -5.14 -5.74 -4.94
CA ASN A 9 -4.29 -6.92 -5.03
C ASN A 9 -2.83 -6.56 -4.80
N LEU A 10 -2.10 -7.44 -4.10
CA LEU A 10 -0.68 -7.24 -3.88
C LEU A 10 0.09 -7.38 -5.20
N GLY A 11 1.04 -6.46 -5.42
CA GLY A 11 1.91 -6.51 -6.58
C GLY A 11 3.10 -7.43 -6.40
N ARG A 12 3.45 -7.72 -5.16
CA ARG A 12 4.56 -8.62 -4.80
C ARG A 12 4.36 -9.11 -3.38
N ASP A 13 5.14 -10.10 -2.97
CA ASP A 13 5.12 -10.60 -1.61
C ASP A 13 5.51 -9.51 -0.63
N ALA A 14 4.87 -9.49 0.54
CA ALA A 14 5.22 -8.55 1.59
C ALA A 14 6.62 -8.84 2.14
N GLU A 15 7.34 -7.79 2.49
CA GLU A 15 8.62 -7.89 3.18
C GLU A 15 8.43 -7.63 4.66
N LEU A 16 8.79 -8.62 5.49
CA LEU A 16 8.78 -8.45 6.93
C LEU A 16 10.15 -7.95 7.38
N ARG A 17 10.16 -6.85 8.10
CA ARG A 17 11.37 -6.24 8.63
C ARG A 17 11.18 -5.89 10.10
N TYR A 18 12.29 -5.74 10.79
CA TYR A 18 12.28 -5.29 12.19
C TYR A 18 13.07 -4.00 12.29
N THR A 19 12.50 -3.05 13.04
CA THR A 19 13.21 -1.79 13.31
C THR A 19 14.35 -2.04 14.32
N PRO A 20 15.30 -1.11 14.46
CA PRO A 20 16.34 -1.24 15.48
C PRO A 20 15.79 -1.42 16.90
N GLY A 21 14.58 -0.92 17.17
CA GLY A 21 13.91 -1.11 18.45
C GLY A 21 13.17 -2.43 18.61
N GLY A 22 13.19 -3.30 17.57
CA GLY A 22 12.56 -4.61 17.62
C GLY A 22 11.10 -4.64 17.16
N ALA A 23 10.56 -3.55 16.65
CA ALA A 23 9.19 -3.54 16.15
C ALA A 23 9.11 -4.18 14.76
N ALA A 24 8.13 -5.05 14.56
CA ALA A 24 7.90 -5.67 13.27
C ALA A 24 7.14 -4.75 12.34
N VAL A 25 7.52 -4.72 11.08
CA VAL A 25 6.80 -4.01 10.02
C VAL A 25 6.78 -4.86 8.76
N ALA A 26 5.59 -5.07 8.21
CA ALA A 26 5.42 -5.71 6.90
C ALA A 26 5.16 -4.62 5.87
N LYS A 27 5.98 -4.57 4.84
CA LYS A 27 5.86 -3.58 3.77
C LYS A 27 5.38 -4.25 2.51
N PHE A 28 4.33 -3.70 1.91
CA PHE A 28 3.79 -4.24 0.67
C PHE A 28 3.09 -3.15 -0.12
N SER A 29 2.81 -3.47 -1.39
CA SER A 29 2.12 -2.56 -2.29
C SER A 29 0.80 -3.18 -2.72
N VAL A 30 -0.26 -2.37 -2.74
CA VAL A 30 -1.58 -2.79 -3.17
C VAL A 30 -1.98 -1.96 -4.38
N ALA A 31 -2.43 -2.64 -5.44
CA ALA A 31 -2.95 -1.99 -6.62
C ALA A 31 -4.46 -1.88 -6.54
N THR A 32 -4.96 -0.67 -6.73
CA THR A 32 -6.40 -0.44 -6.90
C THR A 32 -6.65 -0.01 -8.33
N THR A 33 -7.71 -0.53 -8.94
CA THR A 33 -8.02 -0.25 -10.33
C THR A 33 -9.41 0.34 -10.44
N GLU A 34 -9.51 1.49 -11.11
CA GLU A 34 -10.77 2.11 -11.44
C GLU A 34 -11.04 1.93 -12.92
N VAL A 35 -12.28 1.62 -13.23
CA VAL A 35 -12.74 1.45 -14.61
C VAL A 35 -13.94 2.36 -14.81
N TRP A 36 -13.91 3.14 -15.89
CA TRP A 36 -15.04 4.00 -16.24
C TRP A 36 -15.14 4.16 -17.75
N ASN A 37 -16.29 4.62 -18.20
CA ASN A 37 -16.48 4.98 -19.60
C ASN A 37 -16.34 6.48 -19.77
N ASP A 38 -15.56 6.91 -20.75
CA ASP A 38 -15.41 8.34 -21.03
C ASP A 38 -16.62 8.87 -21.80
N LYS A 39 -16.59 10.16 -22.15
CA LYS A 39 -17.69 10.79 -22.88
C LYS A 39 -17.93 10.21 -24.26
N GLY A 40 -16.91 9.64 -24.87
CA GLY A 40 -17.01 8.98 -26.15
C GLY A 40 -17.44 7.52 -26.08
N GLY A 41 -17.76 7.03 -24.86
CA GLY A 41 -18.17 5.65 -24.66
C GLY A 41 -17.02 4.66 -24.61
N GLN A 42 -15.80 5.12 -24.60
CA GLN A 42 -14.64 4.24 -24.51
C GLN A 42 -14.34 3.88 -23.07
N ARG A 43 -14.02 2.61 -22.86
CA ARG A 43 -13.62 2.13 -21.53
C ARG A 43 -12.24 2.65 -21.17
N GLN A 44 -12.15 3.26 -20.01
CA GLN A 44 -10.91 3.73 -19.43
C GLN A 44 -10.58 2.95 -18.20
N GLU A 45 -9.30 2.76 -17.94
CA GLU A 45 -8.83 2.03 -16.77
C GLU A 45 -7.63 2.75 -16.17
N ARG A 46 -7.62 2.87 -14.85
CA ARG A 46 -6.53 3.49 -14.13
C ARG A 46 -6.16 2.64 -12.94
N THR A 47 -4.88 2.33 -12.82
CA THR A 47 -4.34 1.59 -11.69
C THR A 47 -3.45 2.50 -10.86
N GLU A 48 -3.68 2.51 -9.55
CA GLU A 48 -2.83 3.21 -8.61
C GLU A 48 -2.20 2.23 -7.64
N TRP A 49 -0.94 2.47 -7.32
CA TRP A 49 -0.19 1.67 -6.38
C TRP A 49 -0.10 2.39 -5.05
N HIS A 50 -0.43 1.68 -3.97
CA HIS A 50 -0.38 2.22 -2.63
C HIS A 50 0.64 1.45 -1.81
N ASN A 51 1.53 2.17 -1.14
CA ASN A 51 2.51 1.56 -0.25
C ASN A 51 1.91 1.44 1.14
N ILE A 52 1.96 0.24 1.69
CA ILE A 52 1.34 -0.10 2.97
C ILE A 52 2.42 -0.55 3.94
N ASP A 53 2.36 0.00 5.15
CA ASP A 53 3.17 -0.47 6.28
C ASP A 53 2.23 -1.05 7.34
N LEU A 54 2.40 -2.32 7.63
CA LEU A 54 1.63 -3.02 8.66
C LEU A 54 2.55 -3.27 9.85
N TRP A 55 2.17 -2.80 11.03
CA TRP A 55 3.02 -2.83 12.20
C TRP A 55 2.60 -3.87 13.25
N GLY A 56 3.58 -4.34 13.99
CA GLY A 56 3.36 -5.12 15.21
C GLY A 56 3.04 -6.58 14.95
N LYS A 57 2.25 -7.16 15.86
CA LYS A 57 1.91 -8.57 15.80
C LYS A 57 1.17 -8.96 14.53
N GLN A 58 0.40 -8.05 13.97
CA GLN A 58 -0.29 -8.30 12.69
C GLN A 58 0.73 -8.48 11.57
N ALA A 59 1.82 -7.71 11.58
CA ALA A 59 2.88 -7.87 10.59
C ALA A 59 3.49 -9.27 10.68
N GLU A 60 3.80 -9.72 11.88
CA GLU A 60 4.38 -11.05 12.07
C GLU A 60 3.42 -12.16 11.67
N SER A 61 2.15 -12.04 12.06
CA SER A 61 1.15 -13.08 11.80
C SER A 61 0.73 -13.18 10.35
N LEU A 62 0.62 -12.05 9.67
CA LEU A 62 -0.02 -11.99 8.35
C LEU A 62 0.98 -11.95 7.20
N SER A 63 2.23 -11.59 7.44
CA SER A 63 3.20 -11.40 6.35
C SER A 63 3.32 -12.61 5.44
N GLU A 64 3.27 -13.81 5.98
CA GLU A 64 3.37 -15.04 5.17
C GLU A 64 2.18 -15.24 4.23
N TYR A 65 1.03 -14.62 4.54
CA TYR A 65 -0.16 -14.71 3.72
C TYR A 65 -0.27 -13.56 2.72
N LEU A 66 0.54 -12.54 2.87
CA LEU A 66 0.52 -11.35 1.99
C LEU A 66 1.45 -11.59 0.80
N VAL A 67 0.93 -12.33 -0.16
CA VAL A 67 1.70 -12.77 -1.32
C VAL A 67 1.16 -12.12 -2.59
N LYS A 68 2.02 -12.08 -3.62
CA LYS A 68 1.71 -11.49 -4.91
C LYS A 68 0.37 -12.01 -5.45
N GLY A 69 -0.46 -11.09 -5.90
CA GLY A 69 -1.74 -11.40 -6.52
C GLY A 69 -2.91 -11.54 -5.55
N LYS A 70 -2.63 -11.63 -4.25
CA LYS A 70 -3.70 -11.80 -3.27
C LYS A 70 -4.53 -10.53 -3.15
N GLN A 71 -5.86 -10.69 -3.12
CA GLN A 71 -6.77 -9.59 -2.87
C GLN A 71 -6.89 -9.33 -1.38
N VAL A 72 -6.79 -8.08 -0.99
CA VAL A 72 -6.85 -7.69 0.42
C VAL A 72 -7.75 -6.47 0.61
N TYR A 73 -8.31 -6.38 1.80
CA TYR A 73 -9.01 -5.21 2.30
C TYR A 73 -8.09 -4.55 3.33
N VAL A 74 -7.78 -3.28 3.12
CA VAL A 74 -6.91 -2.53 4.01
C VAL A 74 -7.66 -1.34 4.57
N GLU A 75 -7.63 -1.20 5.88
CA GLU A 75 -8.17 -0.05 6.58
C GLU A 75 -7.07 0.53 7.46
N GLY A 76 -6.84 1.81 7.31
CA GLY A 76 -5.80 2.47 8.06
C GLY A 76 -5.86 3.97 7.90
N ARG A 77 -4.75 4.63 8.13
CA ARG A 77 -4.64 6.07 7.96
C ARG A 77 -3.57 6.41 6.94
N LEU A 78 -3.77 7.53 6.30
CA LEU A 78 -2.78 8.04 5.36
C LEU A 78 -1.69 8.75 6.16
N GLN A 79 -0.45 8.36 5.90
CA GLN A 79 0.71 8.99 6.52
C GLN A 79 1.63 9.49 5.42
N THR A 80 2.07 10.73 5.55
CA THR A 80 2.99 11.32 4.61
C THR A 80 4.33 11.49 5.29
N ASP A 81 5.37 10.87 4.73
CA ASP A 81 6.73 11.06 5.19
C ASP A 81 7.35 12.21 4.44
N GLU A 82 7.87 13.20 5.17
CA GLU A 82 8.54 14.34 4.58
C GLU A 82 10.04 14.10 4.54
N TYR A 83 10.61 14.32 3.38
CA TYR A 83 12.06 14.27 3.21
C TYR A 83 12.47 15.23 2.11
N THR A 84 13.74 15.60 2.12
CA THR A 84 14.32 16.45 1.09
C THR A 84 15.13 15.58 0.16
N ASP A 85 14.82 15.65 -1.13
CA ASP A 85 15.57 14.87 -2.12
C ASP A 85 16.93 15.53 -2.42
N LYS A 86 17.67 14.96 -3.37
CA LYS A 86 19.01 15.45 -3.71
C LYS A 86 19.04 16.87 -4.25
N GLU A 87 17.95 17.32 -4.81
CA GLU A 87 17.81 18.67 -5.34
C GLU A 87 17.25 19.64 -4.31
N GLY A 88 17.01 19.18 -3.09
CA GLY A 88 16.44 20.00 -2.04
C GLY A 88 14.94 20.16 -2.11
N VAL A 89 14.26 19.40 -2.93
CA VAL A 89 12.80 19.44 -3.06
C VAL A 89 12.18 18.60 -1.95
N LYS A 90 11.25 19.20 -1.22
CA LYS A 90 10.53 18.50 -0.16
C LYS A 90 9.40 17.67 -0.74
N ARG A 91 9.32 16.43 -0.31
CA ARG A 91 8.34 15.48 -0.81
C ARG A 91 7.50 14.87 0.31
#